data_a7a4496788a193a921bcfe56b15271a3
#
_entry.id   a7a4496788a193a921bcfe56b15271a3
#
_cell.length_a   1.000
_cell.length_b   1.000
_cell.length_c   1.000
_cell.angle_alpha   90.00
_cell.angle_beta   90.00
_cell.angle_gamma   90.00
#
_symmetry.space_group_name_H-M   'P 1'
#
loop_
_entity.id
_entity.type
_entity.pdbx_description
1 polymer ?
#
loop_
_entity_poly.entity_id
_entity_poly.type
_entity_poly.pdbx_seq_one_letter_code
_entity_poly.pdbx_strand_id
1 'polypeptide(L)'
;SDSEHKMCVVVLFGGMSSEHEVSRVSAGTFVDQLDRQRYELLTIGITKDGRWLYTEATSAQMADGSWEELPGNMPCVVSPDRADHGLILFTPAGQVEKVRADVVIPVLHGLWGEDGTVQGLLELAGIPYVGCGVLASAACMDKAVANALFEANSIPHTKWLSATRWEIECDPEGVCDGVIAKLGWPIFVKPANAGSSVGITKAHDRAELKDAIRLALENDRKVVFEAFVDGHEVECAVIGSDPAAATRPGEILAGAEFYTYDDKYKNGVSQVVIPARLDEAKLDEVKTYAAMAYTALNCEGLARCDFFVEHGTNRVMINEINTFPGFTPISMYPKLMEHEGTPVPALIDHLIKLAL
;
A
#
# COMPACT_ATOMS: atom_id res chain seq x y z
N SER A 1 40.45 7.24 -15.77
CA SER A 1 39.08 6.72 -15.99
C SER A 1 38.36 6.84 -14.65
N ASP A 2 37.61 7.93 -14.48
CA ASP A 2 36.71 8.10 -13.37
C ASP A 2 35.67 6.99 -13.45
N SER A 3 35.75 6.01 -12.56
CA SER A 3 34.64 5.11 -12.36
C SER A 3 33.53 5.96 -11.74
N GLU A 4 32.57 6.38 -12.55
CA GLU A 4 31.37 7.03 -12.05
C GLU A 4 30.80 6.15 -10.94
N HIS A 5 30.80 6.68 -9.73
CA HIS A 5 30.28 5.97 -8.58
C HIS A 5 28.76 5.87 -8.74
N LYS A 6 28.26 4.64 -8.99
CA LYS A 6 26.82 4.41 -9.17
C LYS A 6 26.06 4.77 -7.89
N MET A 7 24.87 5.32 -8.08
CA MET A 7 23.96 5.57 -6.96
C MET A 7 23.52 4.26 -6.32
N CYS A 8 23.60 4.19 -5.00
CA CYS A 8 23.18 3.01 -4.23
C CYS A 8 21.70 3.07 -3.90
N VAL A 9 20.96 2.11 -4.44
CA VAL A 9 19.53 1.91 -4.21
C VAL A 9 19.37 0.76 -3.21
N VAL A 10 18.67 1.01 -2.11
CA VAL A 10 18.36 0.00 -1.10
C VAL A 10 16.91 -0.40 -1.21
N VAL A 11 16.64 -1.66 -1.45
CA VAL A 11 15.28 -2.23 -1.45
C VAL A 11 15.03 -2.88 -0.10
N LEU A 12 13.98 -2.40 0.62
CA LEU A 12 13.47 -3.04 1.83
C LEU A 12 12.31 -3.95 1.45
N PHE A 13 12.26 -5.14 2.02
CA PHE A 13 11.16 -6.08 1.75
C PHE A 13 10.81 -6.92 2.98
N GLY A 14 9.67 -7.60 2.91
CA GLY A 14 9.15 -8.47 3.97
C GLY A 14 8.27 -7.71 4.95
N GLY A 15 8.72 -7.58 6.17
CA GLY A 15 8.01 -6.89 7.24
C GLY A 15 7.10 -7.77 8.08
N MET A 16 6.62 -7.20 9.19
CA MET A 16 5.80 -7.91 10.18
C MET A 16 4.32 -7.98 9.83
N SER A 17 3.89 -7.30 8.76
CA SER A 17 2.48 -7.27 8.39
C SER A 17 2.01 -8.60 7.79
N SER A 18 0.70 -8.75 7.71
CA SER A 18 0.06 -9.88 7.01
C SER A 18 0.38 -9.94 5.52
N GLU A 19 0.94 -8.87 4.96
CA GLU A 19 1.30 -8.77 3.55
C GLU A 19 2.79 -9.05 3.30
N HIS A 20 3.46 -9.71 4.25
CA HIS A 20 4.88 -10.06 4.16
C HIS A 20 5.22 -10.82 2.86
N GLU A 21 4.43 -11.83 2.51
CA GLU A 21 4.65 -12.64 1.31
C GLU A 21 4.49 -11.81 0.02
N VAL A 22 3.50 -10.94 -0.02
CA VAL A 22 3.28 -10.05 -1.18
C VAL A 22 4.46 -9.10 -1.35
N SER A 23 4.96 -8.55 -0.25
CA SER A 23 6.16 -7.69 -0.25
C SER A 23 7.37 -8.40 -0.85
N ARG A 24 7.60 -9.67 -0.50
CA ARG A 24 8.70 -10.46 -1.05
C ARG A 24 8.62 -10.59 -2.57
N VAL A 25 7.43 -10.84 -3.11
CA VAL A 25 7.20 -10.94 -4.54
C VAL A 25 7.31 -9.58 -5.23
N SER A 26 6.73 -8.54 -4.64
CA SER A 26 6.85 -7.16 -5.15
C SER A 26 8.31 -6.70 -5.22
N ALA A 27 9.09 -6.96 -4.17
CA ALA A 27 10.51 -6.60 -4.13
C ALA A 27 11.31 -7.32 -5.21
N GLY A 28 10.96 -8.55 -5.52
CA GLY A 28 11.57 -9.32 -6.62
C GLY A 28 11.47 -8.59 -7.96
N THR A 29 10.36 -7.90 -8.21
CA THR A 29 10.19 -7.08 -9.42
C THR A 29 11.22 -5.95 -9.47
N PHE A 30 11.41 -5.24 -8.36
CA PHE A 30 12.41 -4.17 -8.28
C PHE A 30 13.84 -4.71 -8.47
N VAL A 31 14.15 -5.83 -7.83
CA VAL A 31 15.47 -6.48 -7.94
C VAL A 31 15.77 -6.89 -9.38
N ASP A 32 14.81 -7.50 -10.08
CA ASP A 32 15.00 -8.00 -11.43
C ASP A 32 14.96 -6.89 -12.49
N GLN A 33 14.22 -5.81 -12.26
CA GLN A 33 13.96 -4.78 -13.26
C GLN A 33 14.75 -3.48 -13.06
N LEU A 34 15.46 -3.33 -11.94
CA LEU A 34 16.31 -2.16 -11.70
C LEU A 34 17.48 -2.14 -12.69
N ASP A 35 17.74 -0.97 -13.28
CA ASP A 35 18.87 -0.78 -14.20
C ASP A 35 20.23 -0.81 -13.46
N ARG A 36 20.90 -1.97 -13.50
CA ARG A 36 22.18 -2.19 -12.82
C ARG A 36 23.37 -1.50 -13.51
N GLN A 37 23.18 -0.95 -14.68
CA GLN A 37 24.19 -0.11 -15.30
C GLN A 37 24.26 1.28 -14.64
N ARG A 38 23.12 1.75 -14.12
CA ARG A 38 22.98 3.07 -13.49
C ARG A 38 23.04 3.01 -11.98
N TYR A 39 22.57 1.93 -11.36
CA TYR A 39 22.40 1.81 -9.92
C TYR A 39 23.09 0.57 -9.37
N GLU A 40 23.68 0.73 -8.18
CA GLU A 40 24.02 -0.39 -7.32
C GLU A 40 22.78 -0.78 -6.51
N LEU A 41 22.58 -2.06 -6.26
CA LEU A 41 21.47 -2.56 -5.47
C LEU A 41 21.98 -3.20 -4.18
N LEU A 42 21.37 -2.80 -3.07
CA LEU A 42 21.43 -3.50 -1.79
C LEU A 42 20.02 -3.93 -1.41
N THR A 43 19.88 -5.11 -0.83
CA THR A 43 18.59 -5.63 -0.38
C THR A 43 18.62 -5.94 1.10
N ILE A 44 17.59 -5.48 1.80
CA ILE A 44 17.38 -5.74 3.22
C ILE A 44 16.01 -6.39 3.37
N GLY A 45 16.01 -7.58 3.95
CA GLY A 45 14.78 -8.27 4.32
C GLY A 45 14.45 -8.06 5.79
N ILE A 46 13.18 -7.85 6.07
CA ILE A 46 12.64 -7.77 7.42
C ILE A 46 11.81 -9.03 7.64
N THR A 47 12.16 -9.82 8.65
CA THR A 47 11.46 -11.05 8.97
C THR A 47 10.08 -10.76 9.57
N LYS A 48 9.23 -11.78 9.67
CA LYS A 48 7.89 -11.64 10.29
C LYS A 48 7.94 -11.26 11.75
N ASP A 49 9.04 -11.57 12.45
CA ASP A 49 9.28 -11.16 13.83
C ASP A 49 10.08 -9.85 13.96
N GLY A 50 10.32 -9.16 12.84
CA GLY A 50 10.88 -7.81 12.83
C GLY A 50 12.41 -7.72 12.85
N ARG A 51 13.13 -8.78 12.51
CA ARG A 51 14.58 -8.74 12.37
C ARG A 51 14.97 -8.19 11.00
N TRP A 52 15.96 -7.32 10.97
CA TRP A 52 16.50 -6.72 9.74
C TRP A 52 17.79 -7.42 9.34
N LEU A 53 17.80 -7.96 8.11
CA LEU A 53 18.92 -8.71 7.57
C LEU A 53 19.30 -8.16 6.19
N TYR A 54 20.57 -7.77 6.06
CA TYR A 54 21.17 -7.61 4.73
C TYR A 54 21.24 -8.99 4.08
N THR A 55 20.84 -9.08 2.83
CA THR A 55 20.83 -10.34 2.10
C THR A 55 21.16 -10.11 0.62
N GLU A 56 21.85 -11.07 0.02
CA GLU A 56 22.12 -11.10 -1.43
C GLU A 56 21.18 -12.08 -2.15
N ALA A 57 19.98 -12.25 -1.62
CA ALA A 57 19.00 -13.17 -2.17
C ALA A 57 18.58 -12.79 -3.60
N THR A 58 18.32 -13.81 -4.41
CA THR A 58 17.65 -13.65 -5.70
C THR A 58 16.16 -13.39 -5.50
N SER A 59 15.48 -12.89 -6.53
CA SER A 59 14.03 -12.72 -6.49
C SER A 59 13.27 -14.02 -6.22
N ALA A 60 13.77 -15.14 -6.73
CA ALA A 60 13.21 -16.47 -6.46
C ALA A 60 13.33 -16.85 -4.98
N GLN A 61 14.47 -16.58 -4.36
CA GLN A 61 14.71 -16.82 -2.94
C GLN A 61 13.88 -15.91 -2.04
N MET A 62 13.65 -14.67 -2.47
CA MET A 62 12.72 -13.76 -1.79
C MET A 62 11.30 -14.32 -1.84
N ALA A 63 10.85 -14.74 -3.02
CA ALA A 63 9.49 -15.22 -3.24
C ALA A 63 9.18 -16.51 -2.44
N ASP A 64 10.10 -17.46 -2.37
CA ASP A 64 9.89 -18.74 -1.66
C ASP A 64 10.22 -18.69 -0.16
N GLY A 65 10.79 -17.58 0.31
CA GLY A 65 11.15 -17.40 1.72
C GLY A 65 12.51 -17.95 2.12
N SER A 66 13.23 -18.62 1.24
CA SER A 66 14.55 -19.21 1.52
C SER A 66 15.64 -18.15 1.78
N TRP A 67 15.36 -16.90 1.45
CA TRP A 67 16.29 -15.77 1.68
C TRP A 67 16.74 -15.69 3.15
N GLU A 68 15.87 -16.04 4.11
CA GLU A 68 16.18 -15.92 5.54
C GLU A 68 17.32 -16.85 5.99
N GLU A 69 17.52 -17.96 5.29
CA GLU A 69 18.49 -19.01 5.65
C GLU A 69 19.82 -18.88 4.89
N LEU A 70 20.02 -17.83 4.11
CA LEU A 70 21.26 -17.68 3.35
C LEU A 70 22.43 -17.40 4.30
N PRO A 71 23.57 -18.13 4.14
CA PRO A 71 24.69 -18.03 5.07
C PRO A 71 25.41 -16.67 5.02
N GLY A 72 25.26 -15.92 3.96
CA GLY A 72 25.86 -14.58 3.81
C GLY A 72 25.03 -13.45 4.43
N ASN A 73 23.87 -13.73 5.00
CA ASN A 73 23.05 -12.70 5.62
C ASN A 73 23.75 -12.08 6.82
N MET A 74 23.58 -10.78 7.00
CA MET A 74 24.13 -10.04 8.14
C MET A 74 23.03 -9.21 8.80
N PRO A 75 22.93 -9.21 10.14
CA PRO A 75 22.09 -8.24 10.83
C PRO A 75 22.48 -6.82 10.41
N CYS A 76 21.50 -5.96 10.24
CA CYS A 76 21.74 -4.59 9.85
C CYS A 76 20.69 -3.65 10.45
N VAL A 77 21.00 -2.37 10.43
CA VAL A 77 20.08 -1.29 10.80
C VAL A 77 20.22 -0.14 9.81
N VAL A 78 19.14 0.63 9.64
CA VAL A 78 19.25 1.96 9.05
C VAL A 78 19.66 2.91 10.18
N SER A 79 20.79 3.59 10.03
CA SER A 79 21.24 4.54 11.03
C SER A 79 20.34 5.78 11.04
N PRO A 80 19.80 6.19 12.19
CA PRO A 80 19.08 7.46 12.31
C PRO A 80 20.03 8.66 12.35
N ASP A 81 21.33 8.44 12.51
CA ASP A 81 22.34 9.49 12.47
C ASP A 81 22.57 9.92 11.03
N ARG A 82 22.25 11.17 10.73
CA ARG A 82 22.40 11.73 9.37
C ARG A 82 23.83 11.73 8.86
N ALA A 83 24.81 11.72 9.75
CA ALA A 83 26.22 11.63 9.35
C ALA A 83 26.55 10.28 8.68
N ASP A 84 25.85 9.21 9.04
CA ASP A 84 26.04 7.89 8.44
C ASP A 84 25.40 7.79 7.04
N HIS A 85 24.28 8.44 6.84
CA HIS A 85 23.52 8.43 5.58
C HIS A 85 23.42 7.04 4.95
N GLY A 86 23.00 6.06 5.73
CA GLY A 86 22.98 4.70 5.23
C GLY A 86 22.78 3.64 6.28
N LEU A 87 23.35 2.49 5.99
CA LEU A 87 23.19 1.25 6.73
C LEU A 87 24.41 0.97 7.61
N ILE A 88 24.17 0.30 8.72
CA ILE A 88 25.22 -0.30 9.53
C ILE A 88 25.01 -1.82 9.49
N LEU A 89 25.97 -2.54 8.92
CA LEU A 89 26.01 -3.99 8.85
C LEU A 89 26.85 -4.53 10.00
N PHE A 90 26.37 -5.59 10.64
CA PHE A 90 27.11 -6.27 11.72
C PHE A 90 27.73 -7.54 11.16
N THR A 91 29.06 -7.53 10.98
CA THR A 91 29.79 -8.64 10.38
C THR A 91 29.89 -9.85 11.32
N PRO A 92 30.11 -11.07 10.80
CA PRO A 92 30.32 -12.27 11.64
C PRO A 92 31.53 -12.14 12.58
N ALA A 93 32.52 -11.33 12.23
CA ALA A 93 33.71 -11.06 13.06
C ALA A 93 33.47 -10.07 14.21
N GLY A 94 32.21 -9.58 14.37
CA GLY A 94 31.86 -8.62 15.42
C GLY A 94 32.25 -7.18 15.12
N GLN A 95 32.55 -6.88 13.88
CA GLN A 95 32.83 -5.52 13.39
C GLN A 95 31.58 -4.91 12.78
N VAL A 96 31.59 -3.60 12.60
CA VAL A 96 30.55 -2.88 11.88
C VAL A 96 31.09 -2.39 10.54
N GLU A 97 30.22 -2.44 9.53
CA GLU A 97 30.50 -1.89 8.21
C GLU A 97 29.42 -0.87 7.87
N LYS A 98 29.83 0.35 7.57
CA LYS A 98 28.91 1.41 7.17
C LYS A 98 28.81 1.44 5.66
N VAL A 99 27.57 1.44 5.15
CA VAL A 99 27.28 1.46 3.72
C VAL A 99 26.36 2.63 3.43
N ARG A 100 26.78 3.50 2.50
CA ARG A 100 25.96 4.64 2.09
C ARG A 100 24.73 4.15 1.31
N ALA A 101 23.57 4.70 1.65
CA ALA A 101 22.34 4.56 0.88
C ALA A 101 21.99 5.90 0.24
N ASP A 102 21.86 5.97 -1.06
CA ASP A 102 21.49 7.20 -1.76
C ASP A 102 19.97 7.35 -1.85
N VAL A 103 19.26 6.24 -2.01
CA VAL A 103 17.80 6.20 -2.02
C VAL A 103 17.32 4.84 -1.54
N VAL A 104 16.20 4.84 -0.83
CA VAL A 104 15.54 3.62 -0.34
C VAL A 104 14.22 3.42 -1.09
N ILE A 105 13.96 2.21 -1.53
CA ILE A 105 12.64 1.79 -2.02
C ILE A 105 12.03 0.88 -0.96
N PRO A 106 11.11 1.40 -0.14
CA PRO A 106 10.48 0.61 0.92
C PRO A 106 9.33 -0.21 0.36
N VAL A 107 9.64 -1.36 -0.23
CA VAL A 107 8.67 -2.26 -0.84
C VAL A 107 7.97 -3.06 0.25
N LEU A 108 7.31 -2.36 1.15
CA LEU A 108 6.63 -2.89 2.32
C LEU A 108 5.15 -2.56 2.23
N HIS A 109 4.31 -3.55 2.41
CA HIS A 109 2.86 -3.39 2.33
C HIS A 109 2.23 -3.55 3.72
N GLY A 110 1.14 -2.81 3.97
CA GLY A 110 0.41 -2.87 5.22
C GLY A 110 1.09 -2.14 6.38
N LEU A 111 0.82 -2.58 7.61
CA LEU A 111 1.35 -1.96 8.82
C LEU A 111 2.88 -1.98 8.83
N TRP A 112 3.45 -0.94 9.42
CA TRP A 112 4.90 -0.66 9.53
C TRP A 112 5.61 -0.45 8.19
N GLY A 113 4.90 -0.52 7.07
CA GLY A 113 5.42 -0.25 5.73
C GLY A 113 4.70 0.89 5.02
N GLU A 114 3.35 0.95 5.16
CA GLU A 114 2.51 1.96 4.53
C GLU A 114 1.85 2.92 5.54
N ASP A 115 2.29 2.96 6.78
CA ASP A 115 1.65 3.72 7.86
C ASP A 115 2.45 4.92 8.37
N GLY A 116 3.56 5.24 7.73
CA GLY A 116 4.43 6.35 8.12
C GLY A 116 5.57 5.97 9.06
N THR A 117 5.61 4.75 9.59
CA THR A 117 6.66 4.36 10.55
C THR A 117 8.03 4.20 9.91
N VAL A 118 8.15 3.45 8.82
CA VAL A 118 9.41 3.32 8.08
C VAL A 118 9.80 4.65 7.43
N GLN A 119 8.83 5.41 6.95
CA GLN A 119 9.06 6.74 6.41
C GLN A 119 9.64 7.68 7.46
N GLY A 120 9.15 7.60 8.70
CA GLY A 120 9.68 8.36 9.83
C GLY A 120 11.14 8.04 10.13
N LEU A 121 11.52 6.77 10.09
CA LEU A 121 12.91 6.33 10.23
C LEU A 121 13.80 6.94 9.14
N LEU A 122 13.35 6.88 7.89
CA LEU A 122 14.10 7.39 6.74
C LEU A 122 14.21 8.93 6.77
N GLU A 123 13.18 9.62 7.25
CA GLU A 123 13.22 11.07 7.48
C GLU A 123 14.27 11.45 8.55
N LEU A 124 14.31 10.72 9.67
CA LEU A 124 15.32 10.95 10.72
C LEU A 124 16.72 10.71 10.16
N ALA A 125 16.90 9.63 9.40
CA ALA A 125 18.18 9.28 8.79
C ALA A 125 18.59 10.25 7.66
N GLY A 126 17.69 11.08 7.16
CA GLY A 126 17.93 11.98 6.05
C GLY A 126 18.15 11.29 4.71
N ILE A 127 17.63 10.08 4.52
CA ILE A 127 17.80 9.29 3.30
C ILE A 127 16.55 9.46 2.43
N PRO A 128 16.68 9.88 1.17
CA PRO A 128 15.58 9.92 0.22
C PRO A 128 14.93 8.55 0.04
N TYR A 129 13.63 8.51 -0.14
CA TYR A 129 12.91 7.26 -0.35
C TYR A 129 11.78 7.42 -1.37
N VAL A 130 11.47 6.33 -2.05
CA VAL A 130 10.39 6.26 -3.03
C VAL A 130 9.05 6.16 -2.31
N GLY A 131 8.08 6.95 -2.76
CA GLY A 131 6.70 6.87 -2.31
C GLY A 131 6.28 8.01 -1.41
N CYS A 132 5.12 7.84 -0.81
CA CYS A 132 4.50 8.83 0.06
C CYS A 132 5.28 9.04 1.35
N GLY A 133 5.22 10.26 1.88
CA GLY A 133 5.86 10.63 3.14
C GLY A 133 5.07 10.17 4.38
N VAL A 134 5.50 10.65 5.53
CA VAL A 134 4.96 10.27 6.85
C VAL A 134 3.47 10.59 6.95
N LEU A 135 3.08 11.83 6.64
CA LEU A 135 1.68 12.27 6.79
C LEU A 135 0.74 11.50 5.88
N ALA A 136 1.05 11.45 4.59
CA ALA A 136 0.20 10.76 3.62
C ALA A 136 0.06 9.28 3.92
N SER A 137 1.16 8.61 4.24
CA SER A 137 1.15 7.18 4.59
C SER A 137 0.27 6.90 5.82
N ALA A 138 0.45 7.66 6.89
CA ALA A 138 -0.34 7.50 8.11
C ALA A 138 -1.82 7.81 7.89
N ALA A 139 -2.13 8.92 7.20
CA ALA A 139 -3.50 9.34 6.93
C ALA A 139 -4.25 8.35 6.01
N CYS A 140 -3.58 7.85 4.97
CA CYS A 140 -4.19 6.90 4.05
C CYS A 140 -4.36 5.51 4.68
N MET A 141 -3.49 5.10 5.61
CA MET A 141 -3.61 3.82 6.30
C MET A 141 -4.85 3.79 7.21
N ASP A 142 -5.13 4.85 7.92
CA ASP A 142 -6.30 4.94 8.79
C ASP A 142 -7.55 5.28 7.98
N LYS A 143 -8.45 4.29 7.82
CA LYS A 143 -9.63 4.43 6.97
C LYS A 143 -10.62 5.48 7.47
N ALA A 144 -10.68 5.72 8.79
CA ALA A 144 -11.53 6.77 9.35
C ALA A 144 -10.96 8.16 9.05
N VAL A 145 -9.66 8.34 9.24
CA VAL A 145 -8.97 9.60 8.92
C VAL A 145 -9.04 9.87 7.41
N ALA A 146 -8.77 8.87 6.58
CA ALA A 146 -8.85 9.00 5.12
C ALA A 146 -10.26 9.43 4.68
N ASN A 147 -11.31 8.77 5.18
CA ASN A 147 -12.69 9.12 4.87
C ASN A 147 -13.04 10.56 5.31
N ALA A 148 -12.59 10.97 6.49
CA ALA A 148 -12.79 12.33 6.97
C ALA A 148 -12.11 13.38 6.07
N LEU A 149 -10.92 13.06 5.57
CA LEU A 149 -10.20 13.93 4.63
C LEU A 149 -10.86 13.97 3.25
N PHE A 150 -11.37 12.86 2.75
CA PHE A 150 -12.15 12.85 1.50
C PHE A 150 -13.39 13.75 1.64
N GLU A 151 -14.11 13.61 2.76
CA GLU A 151 -15.29 14.43 3.04
C GLU A 151 -14.93 15.92 3.13
N ALA A 152 -13.88 16.26 3.85
CA ALA A 152 -13.41 17.64 4.00
C ALA A 152 -12.97 18.28 2.68
N ASN A 153 -12.52 17.49 1.73
CA ASN A 153 -12.05 17.96 0.42
C ASN A 153 -13.09 17.77 -0.70
N SER A 154 -14.33 17.47 -0.34
CA SER A 154 -15.45 17.28 -1.30
C SER A 154 -15.18 16.21 -2.35
N ILE A 155 -14.45 15.17 -1.99
CA ILE A 155 -14.22 14.01 -2.85
C ILE A 155 -15.35 13.03 -2.59
N PRO A 156 -16.08 12.61 -3.62
CA PRO A 156 -17.17 11.65 -3.45
C PRO A 156 -16.65 10.34 -2.83
N HIS A 157 -17.28 9.91 -1.76
CA HIS A 157 -16.91 8.72 -0.99
C HIS A 157 -18.16 7.97 -0.54
N THR A 158 -17.97 6.72 -0.10
CA THR A 158 -19.07 5.91 0.43
C THR A 158 -19.54 6.46 1.78
N LYS A 159 -20.79 6.22 2.12
CA LYS A 159 -21.28 6.53 3.47
C LYS A 159 -20.50 5.69 4.48
N TRP A 160 -20.12 6.29 5.59
CA TRP A 160 -19.27 5.65 6.59
C TRP A 160 -19.55 6.17 7.99
N LEU A 161 -19.12 5.38 8.97
CA LEU A 161 -19.03 5.74 10.38
C LEU A 161 -17.79 5.07 10.98
N SER A 162 -17.36 5.55 12.12
CA SER A 162 -16.33 4.87 12.91
C SER A 162 -16.72 4.86 14.38
N ALA A 163 -16.19 3.89 15.12
CA ALA A 163 -16.34 3.79 16.56
C ALA A 163 -15.07 3.23 17.19
N THR A 164 -14.69 3.78 18.32
CA THR A 164 -13.57 3.26 19.12
C THR A 164 -14.02 2.06 19.94
N ARG A 165 -13.06 1.25 20.40
CA ARG A 165 -13.32 0.16 21.36
C ARG A 165 -14.12 0.66 22.57
N TRP A 166 -13.73 1.79 23.11
CA TRP A 166 -14.39 2.37 24.27
C TRP A 166 -15.86 2.71 24.00
N GLU A 167 -16.16 3.35 22.88
CA GLU A 167 -17.53 3.66 22.48
C GLU A 167 -18.38 2.39 22.30
N ILE A 168 -17.80 1.36 21.68
CA ILE A 168 -18.47 0.07 21.45
C ILE A 168 -18.74 -0.64 22.78
N GLU A 169 -17.78 -0.65 23.69
CA GLU A 169 -17.94 -1.30 25.00
C GLU A 169 -18.92 -0.55 25.91
N CYS A 170 -18.99 0.79 25.83
CA CYS A 170 -19.93 1.59 26.59
C CYS A 170 -21.37 1.40 26.16
N ASP A 171 -21.63 1.30 24.85
CA ASP A 171 -22.99 1.18 24.32
C ASP A 171 -22.99 0.38 23.01
N PRO A 172 -22.81 -0.94 23.07
CA PRO A 172 -22.74 -1.77 21.88
C PRO A 172 -24.03 -1.73 21.05
N GLU A 173 -25.19 -1.68 21.70
CA GLU A 173 -26.47 -1.64 20.99
C GLU A 173 -26.70 -0.28 20.31
N GLY A 174 -26.36 0.81 20.98
CA GLY A 174 -26.45 2.16 20.38
C GLY A 174 -25.52 2.34 19.19
N VAL A 175 -24.32 1.80 19.23
CA VAL A 175 -23.39 1.79 18.07
C VAL A 175 -24.00 1.03 16.91
N CYS A 176 -24.53 -0.18 17.14
CA CYS A 176 -25.20 -0.96 16.09
C CYS A 176 -26.41 -0.20 15.52
N ASP A 177 -27.25 0.38 16.37
CA ASP A 177 -28.44 1.15 15.94
C ASP A 177 -28.02 2.31 15.00
N GLY A 178 -27.01 3.07 15.39
CA GLY A 178 -26.53 4.21 14.60
C GLY A 178 -25.93 3.80 13.26
N VAL A 179 -25.18 2.73 13.24
CA VAL A 179 -24.57 2.19 12.01
C VAL A 179 -25.65 1.67 11.05
N ILE A 180 -26.60 0.90 11.55
CA ILE A 180 -27.71 0.36 10.75
C ILE A 180 -28.57 1.49 10.17
N ALA A 181 -28.89 2.49 11.00
CA ALA A 181 -29.72 3.62 10.58
C ALA A 181 -29.07 4.44 9.47
N LYS A 182 -27.76 4.66 9.54
CA LYS A 182 -27.04 5.47 8.55
C LYS A 182 -26.71 4.72 7.27
N LEU A 183 -26.28 3.47 7.38
CA LEU A 183 -25.69 2.74 6.25
C LEU A 183 -26.65 1.76 5.57
N GLY A 184 -27.62 1.21 6.31
CA GLY A 184 -28.44 0.11 5.78
C GLY A 184 -27.60 -1.17 5.58
N TRP A 185 -28.27 -2.20 5.07
CA TRP A 185 -27.63 -3.49 4.81
C TRP A 185 -27.27 -3.68 3.35
N PRO A 186 -26.19 -4.41 3.00
CA PRO A 186 -25.14 -4.92 3.90
C PRO A 186 -24.15 -3.84 4.33
N ILE A 187 -23.39 -4.12 5.39
CA ILE A 187 -22.40 -3.19 5.97
C ILE A 187 -21.04 -3.85 5.94
N PHE A 188 -20.03 -3.16 5.38
CA PHE A 188 -18.64 -3.54 5.53
C PHE A 188 -18.10 -3.04 6.88
N VAL A 189 -17.46 -3.95 7.60
CA VAL A 189 -16.85 -3.68 8.91
C VAL A 189 -15.34 -3.95 8.80
N LYS A 190 -14.54 -2.95 9.14
CA LYS A 190 -13.09 -2.99 8.95
C LYS A 190 -12.37 -2.47 10.19
N PRO A 191 -11.20 -3.04 10.55
CA PRO A 191 -10.28 -2.30 11.42
C PRO A 191 -9.82 -1.03 10.71
N ALA A 192 -9.63 0.07 11.43
CA ALA A 192 -9.23 1.33 10.82
C ALA A 192 -7.84 1.25 10.17
N ASN A 193 -6.90 0.60 10.84
CA ASN A 193 -5.50 0.48 10.42
C ASN A 193 -5.13 -0.98 10.13
N ALA A 194 -5.57 -1.50 8.99
CA ALA A 194 -5.17 -2.81 8.50
C ALA A 194 -5.19 -2.79 6.98
N GLY A 195 -4.15 -3.35 6.37
CA GLY A 195 -4.04 -3.45 4.92
C GLY A 195 -4.66 -4.73 4.36
N SER A 196 -4.80 -4.79 3.05
CA SER A 196 -5.09 -5.99 2.25
C SER A 196 -6.29 -6.80 2.71
N SER A 197 -7.39 -6.14 3.08
CA SER A 197 -8.64 -6.79 3.48
C SER A 197 -8.59 -7.62 4.78
N VAL A 198 -7.55 -7.45 5.59
CA VAL A 198 -7.43 -8.13 6.89
C VAL A 198 -8.52 -7.65 7.85
N GLY A 199 -9.26 -8.60 8.45
CA GLY A 199 -10.32 -8.31 9.41
C GLY A 199 -11.55 -7.64 8.82
N ILE A 200 -11.70 -7.62 7.48
CA ILE A 200 -12.86 -7.06 6.79
C ILE A 200 -13.97 -8.11 6.72
N THR A 201 -15.18 -7.72 7.12
CA THR A 201 -16.37 -8.55 7.05
C THR A 201 -17.52 -7.78 6.42
N LYS A 202 -18.31 -8.47 5.59
CA LYS A 202 -19.57 -7.97 5.05
C LYS A 202 -20.71 -8.52 5.87
N ALA A 203 -21.33 -7.68 6.68
CA ALA A 203 -22.41 -8.06 7.57
C ALA A 203 -23.78 -7.85 6.91
N HIS A 204 -24.65 -8.86 6.94
CA HIS A 204 -25.98 -8.85 6.32
C HIS A 204 -27.12 -8.64 7.32
N ASP A 205 -26.86 -8.83 8.60
CA ASP A 205 -27.80 -8.65 9.68
C ASP A 205 -27.10 -8.24 10.98
N ARG A 206 -27.88 -7.98 12.02
CA ARG A 206 -27.37 -7.50 13.30
C ARG A 206 -26.42 -8.50 13.99
N ALA A 207 -26.73 -9.79 13.90
CA ALA A 207 -25.86 -10.83 14.49
C ALA A 207 -24.50 -10.86 13.80
N GLU A 208 -24.48 -10.84 12.47
CA GLU A 208 -23.23 -10.75 11.70
C GLU A 208 -22.48 -9.45 11.98
N LEU A 209 -23.20 -8.32 12.15
CA LEU A 209 -22.58 -7.03 12.51
C LEU A 209 -21.83 -7.12 13.82
N LYS A 210 -22.42 -7.71 14.85
CA LYS A 210 -21.76 -7.90 16.14
C LYS A 210 -20.52 -8.78 16.07
N ASP A 211 -20.59 -9.86 15.30
CA ASP A 211 -19.44 -10.75 15.07
C ASP A 211 -18.34 -10.04 14.30
N ALA A 212 -18.71 -9.26 13.29
CA ALA A 212 -17.77 -8.47 12.49
C ALA A 212 -17.04 -7.41 13.32
N ILE A 213 -17.74 -6.75 14.25
CA ILE A 213 -17.14 -5.78 15.17
C ILE A 213 -16.09 -6.47 16.06
N ARG A 214 -16.41 -7.64 16.61
CA ARG A 214 -15.45 -8.41 17.43
C ARG A 214 -14.18 -8.76 16.63
N LEU A 215 -14.35 -9.24 15.41
CA LEU A 215 -13.22 -9.56 14.54
C LEU A 215 -12.35 -8.33 14.22
N ALA A 216 -12.98 -7.20 13.90
CA ALA A 216 -12.27 -5.96 13.63
C ALA A 216 -11.48 -5.47 14.85
N LEU A 217 -12.07 -5.59 16.06
CA LEU A 217 -11.43 -5.20 17.32
C LEU A 217 -10.25 -6.11 17.72
N GLU A 218 -10.12 -7.29 17.14
CA GLU A 218 -8.91 -8.12 17.28
C GLU A 218 -7.69 -7.49 16.60
N ASN A 219 -7.92 -6.64 15.60
CA ASN A 219 -6.86 -6.05 14.77
C ASN A 219 -6.61 -4.57 15.05
N ASP A 220 -7.58 -3.84 15.62
CA ASP A 220 -7.43 -2.42 15.94
C ASP A 220 -8.38 -2.02 17.06
N ARG A 221 -8.04 -0.94 17.75
CA ARG A 221 -8.91 -0.29 18.75
C ARG A 221 -10.01 0.58 18.12
N LYS A 222 -10.02 0.75 16.83
CA LYS A 222 -10.96 1.59 16.08
C LYS A 222 -11.52 0.80 14.90
N VAL A 223 -12.84 0.85 14.75
CA VAL A 223 -13.58 0.13 13.71
C VAL A 223 -14.22 1.13 12.76
N VAL A 224 -14.14 0.86 11.47
CA VAL A 224 -14.78 1.65 10.42
C VAL A 224 -15.90 0.82 9.80
N PHE A 225 -17.05 1.46 9.61
CA PHE A 225 -18.22 0.89 8.98
C PHE A 225 -18.48 1.64 7.67
N GLU A 226 -18.65 0.90 6.58
CA GLU A 226 -18.90 1.48 5.26
C GLU A 226 -20.10 0.84 4.60
N ALA A 227 -20.89 1.65 3.90
CA ALA A 227 -22.00 1.15 3.10
C ALA A 227 -21.49 0.28 1.95
N PHE A 228 -22.25 -0.75 1.61
CA PHE A 228 -22.01 -1.52 0.40
C PHE A 228 -22.37 -0.68 -0.85
N VAL A 229 -21.53 -0.74 -1.84
CA VAL A 229 -21.78 -0.14 -3.15
C VAL A 229 -21.82 -1.26 -4.18
N ASP A 230 -22.97 -1.42 -4.83
CA ASP A 230 -23.12 -2.33 -5.97
C ASP A 230 -22.65 -1.63 -7.24
N GLY A 231 -21.47 -1.97 -7.71
CA GLY A 231 -20.88 -1.27 -8.85
C GLY A 231 -19.59 -1.90 -9.35
N HIS A 232 -19.02 -1.22 -10.33
CA HIS A 232 -17.68 -1.53 -10.81
C HIS A 232 -16.63 -1.17 -9.75
N GLU A 233 -15.69 -2.07 -9.53
CA GLU A 233 -14.50 -1.80 -8.71
C GLU A 233 -13.36 -1.42 -9.64
N VAL A 234 -12.89 -0.19 -9.56
CA VAL A 234 -11.88 0.36 -10.48
C VAL A 234 -10.73 0.99 -9.71
N GLU A 235 -9.55 0.93 -10.30
CA GLU A 235 -8.31 1.40 -9.67
C GLU A 235 -7.51 2.26 -10.64
N CYS A 236 -7.01 3.39 -10.15
CA CYS A 236 -6.10 4.28 -10.90
C CYS A 236 -4.71 4.25 -10.29
N ALA A 237 -3.68 4.21 -11.13
CA ALA A 237 -2.33 4.51 -10.72
C ALA A 237 -2.11 6.03 -10.75
N VAL A 238 -1.50 6.58 -9.70
CA VAL A 238 -1.13 7.99 -9.65
C VAL A 238 0.37 8.09 -9.39
N ILE A 239 1.02 9.04 -10.04
CA ILE A 239 2.48 9.22 -9.96
C ILE A 239 2.84 10.70 -9.91
N GLY A 240 3.91 11.02 -9.21
CA GLY A 240 4.45 12.36 -9.14
C GLY A 240 3.84 13.19 -8.02
N SER A 241 4.15 14.45 -8.05
CA SER A 241 3.55 15.46 -7.19
C SER A 241 3.69 16.81 -7.88
N ASP A 242 2.68 17.64 -7.73
CA ASP A 242 2.67 19.04 -8.13
C ASP A 242 3.18 19.32 -9.56
N PRO A 243 2.51 18.78 -10.60
CA PRO A 243 1.22 18.10 -10.57
C PRO A 243 1.31 16.58 -10.43
N ALA A 244 0.28 15.99 -9.85
CA ALA A 244 0.09 14.55 -9.88
C ALA A 244 -0.52 14.11 -11.22
N ALA A 245 -0.07 12.97 -11.74
CA ALA A 245 -0.59 12.39 -12.98
C ALA A 245 -1.24 11.05 -12.69
N ALA A 246 -2.52 10.91 -13.00
CA ALA A 246 -3.26 9.66 -12.85
C ALA A 246 -3.42 8.96 -14.20
N THR A 247 -3.47 7.63 -14.17
CA THR A 247 -3.87 6.81 -15.31
C THR A 247 -5.40 6.75 -15.40
N ARG A 248 -5.92 6.36 -16.56
CA ARG A 248 -7.29 5.88 -16.65
C ARG A 248 -7.43 4.61 -15.80
N PRO A 249 -8.63 4.35 -15.22
CA PRO A 249 -8.77 3.21 -14.32
C PRO A 249 -8.75 1.87 -15.04
N GLY A 250 -8.24 0.86 -14.34
CA GLY A 250 -8.47 -0.54 -14.62
C GLY A 250 -9.58 -1.08 -13.72
N GLU A 251 -10.23 -2.13 -14.14
CA GLU A 251 -11.34 -2.76 -13.41
C GLU A 251 -10.95 -4.12 -12.89
N ILE A 252 -11.43 -4.44 -11.69
CA ILE A 252 -11.28 -5.74 -11.07
C ILE A 252 -12.60 -6.49 -11.18
N LEU A 253 -12.53 -7.69 -11.78
CA LEU A 253 -13.63 -8.63 -11.84
C LEU A 253 -13.38 -9.73 -10.81
N ALA A 254 -13.91 -9.56 -9.61
CA ALA A 254 -13.70 -10.51 -8.52
C ALA A 254 -14.58 -11.75 -8.66
N GLY A 255 -14.01 -12.92 -8.33
CA GLY A 255 -14.77 -14.18 -8.28
C GLY A 255 -15.48 -14.40 -6.94
N ALA A 256 -15.21 -13.59 -5.91
CA ALA A 256 -15.83 -13.63 -4.60
C ALA A 256 -16.78 -12.46 -4.38
N GLU A 257 -17.58 -12.50 -3.30
CA GLU A 257 -18.53 -11.43 -2.96
C GLU A 257 -17.83 -10.08 -2.71
N PHE A 258 -16.58 -10.11 -2.25
CA PHE A 258 -15.70 -8.96 -2.17
C PHE A 258 -14.24 -9.38 -2.42
N TYR A 259 -13.40 -8.40 -2.72
CA TYR A 259 -12.03 -8.61 -3.14
C TYR A 259 -11.14 -8.90 -1.92
N THR A 260 -10.86 -10.18 -1.64
CA THR A 260 -10.06 -10.62 -0.51
C THR A 260 -8.57 -10.70 -0.84
N TYR A 261 -7.72 -10.82 0.20
CA TYR A 261 -6.29 -11.06 0.06
C TYR A 261 -5.99 -12.31 -0.78
N ASP A 262 -6.68 -13.42 -0.50
CA ASP A 262 -6.47 -14.68 -1.23
C ASP A 262 -6.90 -14.56 -2.69
N ASP A 263 -7.99 -13.86 -3.00
CA ASP A 263 -8.40 -13.58 -4.37
C ASP A 263 -7.35 -12.76 -5.11
N LYS A 264 -6.75 -11.75 -4.42
CA LYS A 264 -5.72 -10.90 -5.01
C LYS A 264 -4.46 -11.64 -5.41
N TYR A 265 -3.96 -12.51 -4.53
CA TYR A 265 -2.56 -12.96 -4.61
C TYR A 265 -2.35 -14.48 -4.64
N LYS A 266 -3.31 -15.27 -4.17
CA LYS A 266 -3.15 -16.73 -4.04
C LYS A 266 -4.02 -17.52 -4.99
N ASN A 267 -5.30 -17.17 -5.09
CA ASN A 267 -6.28 -17.99 -5.81
C ASN A 267 -6.42 -17.63 -7.29
N GLY A 268 -5.96 -16.47 -7.71
CA GLY A 268 -6.03 -16.01 -9.10
C GLY A 268 -7.46 -15.89 -9.66
N VAL A 269 -8.47 -15.79 -8.79
CA VAL A 269 -9.88 -15.71 -9.21
C VAL A 269 -10.30 -14.32 -9.68
N SER A 270 -9.52 -13.28 -9.31
CA SER A 270 -9.74 -11.93 -9.79
C SER A 270 -9.14 -11.73 -11.16
N GLN A 271 -9.89 -11.09 -12.04
CA GLN A 271 -9.44 -10.71 -13.38
C GLN A 271 -9.34 -9.18 -13.45
N VAL A 272 -8.42 -8.71 -14.29
CA VAL A 272 -8.18 -7.29 -14.53
C VAL A 272 -8.55 -6.94 -15.95
N VAL A 273 -9.31 -5.85 -16.13
CA VAL A 273 -9.68 -5.30 -17.44
C VAL A 273 -9.16 -3.86 -17.52
N ILE A 274 -8.30 -3.58 -18.49
CA ILE A 274 -7.70 -2.25 -18.68
C ILE A 274 -7.94 -1.79 -20.13
N PRO A 275 -8.58 -0.63 -20.35
CA PRO A 275 -9.26 0.20 -19.38
C PRO A 275 -10.51 -0.46 -18.80
N ALA A 276 -11.03 0.08 -17.70
CA ALA A 276 -12.28 -0.38 -17.09
C ALA A 276 -13.45 -0.32 -18.08
N ARG A 277 -14.46 -1.17 -17.86
CA ARG A 277 -15.67 -1.25 -18.69
C ARG A 277 -16.61 -0.07 -18.43
N LEU A 278 -16.16 1.13 -18.70
CA LEU A 278 -16.86 2.39 -18.51
C LEU A 278 -16.74 3.20 -19.78
N ASP A 279 -17.67 4.14 -20.01
CA ASP A 279 -17.54 5.07 -21.13
C ASP A 279 -16.37 6.06 -20.92
N GLU A 280 -15.92 6.71 -21.98
CA GLU A 280 -14.77 7.61 -21.94
C GLU A 280 -14.92 8.76 -20.92
N ALA A 281 -16.12 9.34 -20.83
CA ALA A 281 -16.39 10.42 -19.89
C ALA A 281 -16.25 9.95 -18.43
N LYS A 282 -16.70 8.73 -18.14
CA LYS A 282 -16.61 8.15 -16.81
C LYS A 282 -15.16 7.76 -16.46
N LEU A 283 -14.41 7.21 -17.41
CA LEU A 283 -12.98 6.93 -17.24
C LEU A 283 -12.22 8.21 -16.88
N ASP A 284 -12.50 9.32 -17.56
CA ASP A 284 -11.86 10.61 -17.28
C ASP A 284 -12.30 11.19 -15.93
N GLU A 285 -13.56 11.02 -15.55
CA GLU A 285 -14.06 11.45 -14.23
C GLU A 285 -13.34 10.73 -13.08
N VAL A 286 -13.20 9.41 -13.16
CA VAL A 286 -12.48 8.62 -12.16
C VAL A 286 -11.01 9.06 -12.08
N LYS A 287 -10.37 9.21 -13.23
CA LYS A 287 -8.98 9.71 -13.32
C LYS A 287 -8.81 11.07 -12.64
N THR A 288 -9.74 11.99 -12.85
CA THR A 288 -9.72 13.33 -12.24
C THR A 288 -9.85 13.23 -10.73
N TYR A 289 -10.79 12.44 -10.22
CA TYR A 289 -10.95 12.25 -8.77
C TYR A 289 -9.73 11.55 -8.14
N ALA A 290 -9.08 10.64 -8.86
CA ALA A 290 -7.87 9.99 -8.38
C ALA A 290 -6.75 11.00 -8.12
N ALA A 291 -6.49 11.91 -9.06
CA ALA A 291 -5.51 12.97 -8.90
C ALA A 291 -5.88 13.93 -7.76
N MET A 292 -7.16 14.28 -7.64
CA MET A 292 -7.67 15.15 -6.57
C MET A 292 -7.50 14.51 -5.19
N ALA A 293 -7.86 13.25 -5.03
CA ALA A 293 -7.77 12.52 -3.76
C ALA A 293 -6.31 12.34 -3.33
N TYR A 294 -5.46 11.97 -4.25
CA TYR A 294 -4.03 11.84 -4.06
C TYR A 294 -3.42 13.15 -3.54
N THR A 295 -3.73 14.27 -4.17
CA THR A 295 -3.25 15.59 -3.77
C THR A 295 -3.82 16.02 -2.42
N ALA A 296 -5.12 15.77 -2.18
CA ALA A 296 -5.79 16.15 -0.92
C ALA A 296 -5.20 15.44 0.31
N LEU A 297 -4.76 14.20 0.16
CA LEU A 297 -4.13 13.43 1.24
C LEU A 297 -2.60 13.59 1.26
N ASN A 298 -2.07 14.56 0.55
CA ASN A 298 -0.64 14.90 0.53
C ASN A 298 0.26 13.78 0.00
N CYS A 299 -0.25 12.95 -0.88
CA CYS A 299 0.54 11.90 -1.51
C CYS A 299 1.60 12.44 -2.45
N GLU A 300 2.68 11.70 -2.59
CA GLU A 300 3.78 11.97 -3.51
C GLU A 300 4.44 10.66 -3.95
N GLY A 301 5.23 10.71 -5.00
CA GLY A 301 5.87 9.53 -5.57
C GLY A 301 4.87 8.65 -6.30
N LEU A 302 4.19 7.76 -5.62
CA LEU A 302 3.18 6.89 -6.20
C LEU A 302 2.07 6.58 -5.20
N ALA A 303 0.90 6.26 -5.72
CA ALA A 303 -0.17 5.60 -4.97
C ALA A 303 -1.17 4.96 -5.95
N ARG A 304 -1.96 4.03 -5.46
CA ARG A 304 -3.11 3.51 -6.19
C ARG A 304 -4.38 3.97 -5.50
N CYS A 305 -5.25 4.62 -6.25
CA CYS A 305 -6.54 5.09 -5.77
C CYS A 305 -7.65 4.16 -6.25
N ASP A 306 -8.41 3.61 -5.33
CA ASP A 306 -9.45 2.61 -5.57
C ASP A 306 -10.84 3.24 -5.45
N PHE A 307 -11.70 2.99 -6.43
CA PHE A 307 -13.01 3.58 -6.54
C PHE A 307 -14.10 2.55 -6.79
N PHE A 308 -15.32 2.93 -6.47
CA PHE A 308 -16.55 2.29 -6.99
C PHE A 308 -17.22 3.22 -8.00
N VAL A 309 -17.78 2.61 -9.05
CA VAL A 309 -18.73 3.29 -9.94
C VAL A 309 -20.05 2.55 -9.82
N GLU A 310 -21.00 3.17 -9.12
CA GLU A 310 -22.25 2.53 -8.73
C GLU A 310 -23.14 2.19 -9.93
N HIS A 311 -23.67 0.98 -9.97
CA HIS A 311 -24.65 0.59 -10.99
C HIS A 311 -25.93 1.41 -10.82
N GLY A 312 -26.56 1.74 -11.92
CA GLY A 312 -27.81 2.51 -11.94
C GLY A 312 -27.61 4.03 -11.86
N THR A 313 -26.92 4.52 -10.84
CA THR A 313 -26.66 5.96 -10.67
C THR A 313 -25.45 6.45 -11.44
N ASN A 314 -24.54 5.56 -11.76
CA ASN A 314 -23.25 5.87 -12.40
C ASN A 314 -22.37 6.82 -11.57
N ARG A 315 -22.58 6.87 -10.25
CA ARG A 315 -21.82 7.73 -9.33
C ARG A 315 -20.45 7.13 -9.03
N VAL A 316 -19.43 8.00 -9.08
CA VAL A 316 -18.07 7.66 -8.68
C VAL A 316 -17.90 7.93 -7.19
N MET A 317 -17.33 6.97 -6.46
CA MET A 317 -17.03 7.12 -5.04
C MET A 317 -15.67 6.50 -4.74
N ILE A 318 -14.80 7.25 -4.06
CA ILE A 318 -13.52 6.71 -3.62
C ILE A 318 -13.72 5.73 -2.48
N ASN A 319 -12.95 4.63 -2.52
CA ASN A 319 -12.89 3.64 -1.45
C ASN A 319 -11.66 3.88 -0.57
N GLU A 320 -10.45 3.81 -1.17
CA GLU A 320 -9.20 3.95 -0.42
C GLU A 320 -8.04 4.38 -1.32
N ILE A 321 -6.94 4.81 -0.67
CA ILE A 321 -5.66 5.05 -1.31
C ILE A 321 -4.62 4.12 -0.70
N ASN A 322 -3.88 3.41 -1.56
CA ASN A 322 -2.76 2.56 -1.17
C ASN A 322 -1.46 3.28 -1.51
N THR A 323 -0.71 3.69 -0.49
CA THR A 323 0.46 4.56 -0.66
C THR A 323 1.71 3.86 -1.16
N PHE A 324 1.75 2.53 -1.05
CA PHE A 324 2.73 1.71 -1.76
C PHE A 324 2.03 0.47 -2.30
N PRO A 325 1.43 0.55 -3.49
CA PRO A 325 0.69 -0.55 -4.07
C PRO A 325 1.58 -1.74 -4.43
N GLY A 326 0.97 -2.92 -4.57
CA GLY A 326 1.67 -4.11 -4.99
C GLY A 326 2.41 -3.93 -6.33
N PHE A 327 3.55 -4.58 -6.45
CA PHE A 327 4.41 -4.59 -7.63
C PHE A 327 4.73 -6.00 -8.11
N THR A 328 3.85 -6.95 -7.83
CA THR A 328 3.96 -8.31 -8.35
C THR A 328 3.64 -8.34 -9.85
N PRO A 329 3.96 -9.44 -10.55
CA PRO A 329 3.62 -9.57 -11.99
C PRO A 329 2.12 -9.45 -12.30
N ILE A 330 1.25 -9.66 -11.30
CA ILE A 330 -0.21 -9.58 -11.48
C ILE A 330 -0.81 -8.29 -10.90
N SER A 331 0.01 -7.42 -10.32
CA SER A 331 -0.46 -6.21 -9.65
C SER A 331 -0.95 -5.15 -10.63
N MET A 332 -2.00 -4.45 -10.23
CA MET A 332 -2.68 -3.44 -11.06
C MET A 332 -1.79 -2.24 -11.37
N TYR A 333 -1.05 -1.71 -10.39
CA TYR A 333 -0.29 -0.46 -10.56
C TYR A 333 0.70 -0.54 -11.74
N PRO A 334 1.63 -1.50 -11.78
CA PRO A 334 2.55 -1.59 -12.92
C PRO A 334 1.82 -1.90 -14.24
N LYS A 335 0.73 -2.67 -14.24
CA LYS A 335 -0.06 -2.93 -15.45
C LYS A 335 -0.71 -1.67 -15.99
N LEU A 336 -1.25 -0.81 -15.14
CA LEU A 336 -1.83 0.47 -15.56
C LEU A 336 -0.77 1.38 -16.17
N MET A 337 0.38 1.47 -15.55
CA MET A 337 1.49 2.29 -16.05
C MET A 337 2.01 1.78 -17.40
N GLU A 338 2.15 0.48 -17.54
CA GLU A 338 2.58 -0.16 -18.79
C GLU A 338 1.57 0.07 -19.92
N HIS A 339 0.28 -0.04 -19.61
CA HIS A 339 -0.80 0.23 -20.56
C HIS A 339 -0.73 1.66 -21.11
N GLU A 340 -0.29 2.62 -20.32
CA GLU A 340 -0.11 4.03 -20.74
C GLU A 340 1.29 4.33 -21.28
N GLY A 341 2.10 3.31 -21.51
CA GLY A 341 3.37 3.44 -22.22
C GLY A 341 4.62 3.52 -21.34
N THR A 342 4.49 3.28 -20.02
CA THR A 342 5.65 3.28 -19.11
C THR A 342 5.92 1.85 -18.63
N PRO A 343 6.87 1.12 -19.26
CA PRO A 343 7.23 -0.22 -18.81
C PRO A 343 7.94 -0.19 -17.46
N VAL A 344 7.94 -1.33 -16.76
CA VAL A 344 8.42 -1.42 -15.38
C VAL A 344 9.84 -0.86 -15.17
N PRO A 345 10.84 -1.15 -16.00
CA PRO A 345 12.18 -0.56 -15.80
C PRO A 345 12.18 0.97 -15.83
N ALA A 346 11.45 1.56 -16.78
CA ALA A 346 11.31 3.02 -16.89
C ALA A 346 10.52 3.61 -15.72
N LEU A 347 9.51 2.88 -15.25
CA LEU A 347 8.72 3.28 -14.06
C LEU A 347 9.60 3.34 -12.82
N ILE A 348 10.41 2.32 -12.57
CA ILE A 348 11.32 2.28 -11.42
C ILE A 348 12.31 3.45 -11.47
N ASP A 349 12.90 3.70 -12.63
CA ASP A 349 13.84 4.82 -12.82
C ASP A 349 13.15 6.17 -12.54
N HIS A 350 11.93 6.33 -13.02
CA HIS A 350 11.14 7.55 -12.78
C HIS A 350 10.80 7.73 -11.31
N LEU A 351 10.40 6.67 -10.62
CA LEU A 351 10.11 6.71 -9.17
C LEU A 351 11.35 7.08 -8.35
N ILE A 352 12.52 6.56 -8.70
CA ILE A 352 13.79 6.93 -8.06
C ILE A 352 14.06 8.41 -8.26
N LYS A 353 13.92 8.92 -9.47
CA LYS A 353 14.13 10.34 -9.77
C LYS A 353 13.18 11.26 -9.00
N LEU A 354 11.93 10.85 -8.81
CA LEU A 354 10.97 11.62 -8.02
C LEU A 354 11.35 11.68 -6.53
N ALA A 355 12.10 10.71 -6.02
CA ALA A 355 12.54 10.67 -4.63
C ALA A 355 13.74 11.59 -4.36
N LEU A 356 14.52 11.91 -5.37
CA LEU A 356 15.73 12.72 -5.25
C LEU A 356 15.41 14.20 -5.41
#